data_2babe8babc17ceed79a39331a3c9bfc0
#
_entry.id   2babe8babc17ceed79a39331a3c9bfc0
#
_cell.length_a   1.000
_cell.length_b   1.000
_cell.length_c   1.000
_cell.angle_alpha   90.00
_cell.angle_beta   90.00
_cell.angle_gamma   90.00
#
_symmetry.space_group_name_H-M   'P 1'
#
loop_
_entity.id
_entity.type
_entity.pdbx_description
1 polymer ?
#
loop_
_entity_poly.entity_id
_entity_poly.type
_entity_poly.pdbx_seq_one_letter_code
_entity_poly.pdbx_strand_id
1 'polypeptide(L)'
;MNKTSRVLILGATGNIGGLTAQALAVKYPAINLRLTSSRDAGCDLLRALHPQAEVLKADWYDPGSLPAAFTDVDKVFIVSPDFYTDENIVTPNLINAIQEAGCVAQVLRLISLPPGLTADQLEPDILATRCGANLSVVAKPLFDASGLPMTYLNVASWLMFNVPWFLAAEIKQHRRLAMPQATHASRLWLSECDVAAAAARILASDAALHVGHEYLLTGTERIDFTQLAELLGEVIGEPVTMVDDDQPLRTATGEAFDLLMTYFRHETRDYLDIPVTDSFAQLTGRPPMALRDYLIANRTLFI
;
A
#
# COMPACT_ATOMS: atom_id res chain seq x y z
N MET A 1 15.32 -32.33 3.61
CA MET A 1 13.95 -31.76 3.53
C MET A 1 14.13 -30.26 3.35
N ASN A 2 13.63 -29.68 2.25
CA ASN A 2 13.69 -28.23 2.11
C ASN A 2 12.84 -27.61 3.24
N LYS A 3 13.43 -26.76 4.06
CA LYS A 3 12.71 -25.99 5.08
C LYS A 3 11.62 -25.17 4.38
N THR A 4 10.38 -25.32 4.81
CA THR A 4 9.28 -24.52 4.29
C THR A 4 9.49 -23.06 4.71
N SER A 5 9.49 -22.13 3.76
CA SER A 5 9.73 -20.72 4.03
C SER A 5 8.61 -20.13 4.91
N ARG A 6 8.99 -19.37 5.94
CA ARG A 6 8.06 -18.62 6.78
C ARG A 6 8.10 -17.14 6.39
N VAL A 7 6.92 -16.61 6.06
CA VAL A 7 6.74 -15.20 5.69
C VAL A 7 5.95 -14.49 6.79
N LEU A 8 6.54 -13.45 7.36
CA LEU A 8 5.88 -12.54 8.29
C LEU A 8 5.30 -11.36 7.52
N ILE A 9 4.02 -11.03 7.76
CA ILE A 9 3.39 -9.82 7.25
C ILE A 9 3.07 -8.88 8.40
N LEU A 10 3.73 -7.73 8.42
CA LEU A 10 3.46 -6.59 9.28
C LEU A 10 2.47 -5.66 8.55
N GLY A 11 1.38 -5.28 9.24
CA GLY A 11 0.27 -4.53 8.60
C GLY A 11 -0.77 -5.43 7.93
N ALA A 12 -0.86 -6.71 8.33
CA ALA A 12 -1.77 -7.71 7.75
C ALA A 12 -3.26 -7.38 7.91
N THR A 13 -3.65 -6.53 8.85
CA THR A 13 -5.04 -6.05 9.01
C THR A 13 -5.42 -4.94 8.03
N GLY A 14 -4.44 -4.36 7.32
CA GLY A 14 -4.66 -3.34 6.30
C GLY A 14 -4.99 -3.96 4.93
N ASN A 15 -5.39 -3.10 3.98
CA ASN A 15 -5.79 -3.51 2.63
C ASN A 15 -4.68 -4.33 1.93
N ILE A 16 -3.54 -3.73 1.67
CA ILE A 16 -2.45 -4.38 0.91
C ILE A 16 -1.88 -5.60 1.66
N GLY A 17 -1.66 -5.48 2.98
CA GLY A 17 -1.14 -6.59 3.79
C GLY A 17 -2.10 -7.78 3.82
N GLY A 18 -3.40 -7.53 4.00
CA GLY A 18 -4.43 -8.57 4.01
C GLY A 18 -4.60 -9.26 2.65
N LEU A 19 -4.65 -8.48 1.56
CA LEU A 19 -4.71 -9.03 0.19
C LEU A 19 -3.45 -9.85 -0.14
N THR A 20 -2.27 -9.42 0.33
CA THR A 20 -1.03 -10.18 0.15
C THR A 20 -1.07 -11.50 0.93
N ALA A 21 -1.55 -11.49 2.17
CA ALA A 21 -1.74 -12.70 2.96
C ALA A 21 -2.70 -13.68 2.26
N GLN A 22 -3.81 -13.19 1.73
CA GLN A 22 -4.77 -13.99 0.96
C GLN A 22 -4.14 -14.55 -0.33
N ALA A 23 -3.41 -13.72 -1.08
CA ALA A 23 -2.76 -14.16 -2.32
C ALA A 23 -1.71 -15.25 -2.05
N LEU A 24 -0.93 -15.13 -0.98
CA LEU A 24 0.03 -16.15 -0.54
C LEU A 24 -0.67 -17.44 -0.14
N ALA A 25 -1.70 -17.36 0.70
CA ALA A 25 -2.44 -18.54 1.17
C ALA A 25 -3.07 -19.33 0.02
N VAL A 26 -3.59 -18.64 -1.02
CA VAL A 26 -4.28 -19.29 -2.16
C VAL A 26 -3.29 -19.80 -3.18
N LYS A 27 -2.30 -18.99 -3.58
CA LYS A 27 -1.40 -19.32 -4.70
C LYS A 27 -0.14 -20.08 -4.29
N TYR A 28 0.28 -19.95 -3.04
CA TYR A 28 1.53 -20.50 -2.53
C TYR A 28 1.32 -21.22 -1.18
N PRO A 29 0.45 -22.23 -1.11
CA PRO A 29 0.02 -22.87 0.15
C PRO A 29 1.14 -23.59 0.91
N ALA A 30 2.31 -23.79 0.28
CA ALA A 30 3.49 -24.31 0.95
C ALA A 30 4.21 -23.27 1.83
N ILE A 31 3.87 -22.00 1.75
CA ILE A 31 4.45 -20.94 2.58
C ILE A 31 3.75 -20.91 3.94
N ASN A 32 4.52 -20.95 5.02
CA ASN A 32 4.00 -20.74 6.36
C ASN A 32 3.81 -19.23 6.61
N LEU A 33 2.56 -18.80 6.77
CA LEU A 33 2.26 -17.41 7.06
C LEU A 33 2.29 -17.14 8.56
N ARG A 34 2.94 -16.03 8.93
CA ARG A 34 2.82 -15.39 10.23
C ARG A 34 2.28 -13.99 10.02
N LEU A 35 1.20 -13.65 10.73
CA LEU A 35 0.50 -12.37 10.62
C LEU A 35 0.49 -11.68 11.98
N THR A 36 0.57 -10.36 12.00
CA THR A 36 0.57 -9.61 13.26
C THR A 36 -0.42 -8.47 13.28
N SER A 37 -0.85 -8.13 14.49
CA SER A 37 -1.58 -6.92 14.82
C SER A 37 -1.16 -6.44 16.20
N SER A 38 -1.19 -5.12 16.45
CA SER A 38 -0.97 -4.55 17.78
C SER A 38 -2.22 -4.67 18.68
N ARG A 39 -3.38 -4.99 18.12
CA ARG A 39 -4.68 -5.05 18.81
C ARG A 39 -5.22 -6.47 18.84
N ASP A 40 -5.83 -6.86 19.97
CA ASP A 40 -6.44 -8.20 20.13
C ASP A 40 -7.54 -8.43 19.09
N ALA A 41 -8.42 -7.45 18.86
CA ALA A 41 -9.46 -7.54 17.83
C ALA A 41 -8.88 -7.74 16.42
N GLY A 42 -7.72 -7.14 16.12
CA GLY A 42 -7.01 -7.37 14.86
C GLY A 42 -6.44 -8.80 14.76
N CYS A 43 -5.91 -9.34 15.85
CA CYS A 43 -5.47 -10.73 15.90
C CYS A 43 -6.64 -11.70 15.70
N ASP A 44 -7.79 -11.45 16.32
CA ASP A 44 -8.99 -12.29 16.16
C ASP A 44 -9.53 -12.26 14.73
N LEU A 45 -9.54 -11.07 14.10
CA LEU A 45 -9.88 -10.92 12.68
C LEU A 45 -8.94 -11.74 11.79
N LEU A 46 -7.63 -11.65 12.02
CA LEU A 46 -6.64 -12.38 11.22
C LEU A 46 -6.78 -13.90 11.39
N ARG A 47 -7.05 -14.40 12.60
CA ARG A 47 -7.33 -15.82 12.85
C ARG A 47 -8.58 -16.31 12.13
N ALA A 48 -9.62 -15.47 12.08
CA ALA A 48 -10.87 -15.81 11.38
C ALA A 48 -10.65 -15.85 9.85
N LEU A 49 -9.92 -14.89 9.30
CA LEU A 49 -9.66 -14.81 7.85
C LEU A 49 -8.60 -15.80 7.35
N HIS A 50 -7.61 -16.14 8.18
CA HIS A 50 -6.47 -16.97 7.83
C HIS A 50 -6.25 -18.08 8.86
N PRO A 51 -7.15 -19.08 8.96
CA PRO A 51 -7.13 -20.11 10.02
C PRO A 51 -5.87 -21.00 9.99
N GLN A 52 -5.12 -21.01 8.89
CA GLN A 52 -3.87 -21.76 8.77
C GLN A 52 -2.61 -20.92 9.10
N ALA A 53 -2.77 -19.60 9.31
CA ALA A 53 -1.66 -18.73 9.64
C ALA A 53 -1.40 -18.70 11.15
N GLU A 54 -0.14 -18.55 11.53
CA GLU A 54 0.23 -18.20 12.88
C GLU A 54 -0.05 -16.71 13.11
N VAL A 55 -0.83 -16.35 14.13
CA VAL A 55 -1.20 -14.97 14.44
C VAL A 55 -0.66 -14.58 15.81
N LEU A 56 0.19 -13.54 15.83
CA LEU A 56 0.81 -13.02 17.03
C LEU A 56 0.43 -11.54 17.24
N LYS A 57 0.40 -11.13 18.50
CA LYS A 57 0.31 -9.72 18.87
C LYS A 57 1.71 -9.10 18.83
N ALA A 58 1.88 -8.02 18.08
CA ALA A 58 3.12 -7.26 18.01
C ALA A 58 2.82 -5.79 17.75
N ASP A 59 3.37 -4.93 18.58
CA ASP A 59 3.26 -3.48 18.44
C ASP A 59 4.63 -2.91 18.04
N TRP A 60 4.67 -2.21 16.93
CA TRP A 60 5.91 -1.64 16.40
C TRP A 60 6.47 -0.51 17.27
N TYR A 61 5.62 0.08 18.12
CA TYR A 61 6.01 1.09 19.12
C TYR A 61 6.54 0.47 20.43
N ASP A 62 6.31 -0.83 20.64
CA ASP A 62 6.84 -1.59 21.78
C ASP A 62 7.89 -2.60 21.33
N PRO A 63 9.20 -2.25 21.39
CA PRO A 63 10.27 -3.16 20.99
C PRO A 63 10.23 -4.51 21.69
N GLY A 64 9.73 -4.56 22.93
CA GLY A 64 9.64 -5.80 23.71
C GLY A 64 8.64 -6.82 23.14
N SER A 65 7.69 -6.36 22.33
CA SER A 65 6.67 -7.22 21.69
C SER A 65 7.15 -7.85 20.36
N LEU A 66 8.26 -7.37 19.79
CA LEU A 66 8.69 -7.75 18.43
C LEU A 66 9.44 -9.07 18.33
N PRO A 67 10.31 -9.49 19.27
CA PRO A 67 11.18 -10.66 19.10
C PRO A 67 10.42 -11.95 18.74
N ALA A 68 9.29 -12.20 19.40
CA ALA A 68 8.46 -13.38 19.11
C ALA A 68 7.94 -13.40 17.66
N ALA A 69 7.63 -12.23 17.09
CA ALA A 69 7.13 -12.11 15.73
C ALA A 69 8.21 -12.47 14.69
N PHE A 70 9.48 -12.21 14.97
CA PHE A 70 10.60 -12.45 14.05
C PHE A 70 11.30 -13.80 14.21
N THR A 71 10.99 -14.58 15.25
CA THR A 71 11.60 -15.88 15.49
C THR A 71 11.34 -16.85 14.33
N ASP A 72 12.41 -17.45 13.76
CA ASP A 72 12.35 -18.39 12.62
C ASP A 72 11.67 -17.84 11.35
N VAL A 73 11.69 -16.54 11.12
CA VAL A 73 11.15 -15.89 9.92
C VAL A 73 12.22 -15.82 8.84
N ASP A 74 11.88 -16.29 7.64
CA ASP A 74 12.79 -16.22 6.49
C ASP A 74 12.60 -14.93 5.69
N LYS A 75 11.36 -14.39 5.62
CA LYS A 75 11.04 -13.18 4.87
C LYS A 75 10.00 -12.32 5.61
N VAL A 76 10.14 -11.02 5.46
CA VAL A 76 9.25 -10.04 6.08
C VAL A 76 8.63 -9.15 5.01
N PHE A 77 7.34 -8.89 5.11
CA PHE A 77 6.66 -7.85 4.35
C PHE A 77 6.18 -6.76 5.31
N ILE A 78 6.57 -5.51 5.05
CA ILE A 78 6.24 -4.35 5.90
C ILE A 78 5.34 -3.39 5.12
N VAL A 79 4.14 -3.13 5.66
CA VAL A 79 3.16 -2.18 5.15
C VAL A 79 2.75 -1.25 6.29
N SER A 80 3.24 -0.02 6.28
CA SER A 80 2.91 0.97 7.31
C SER A 80 1.55 1.61 7.06
N PRO A 81 0.71 1.75 8.09
CA PRO A 81 -0.51 2.55 8.02
C PRO A 81 -0.21 4.04 7.85
N ASP A 82 -0.87 4.67 6.87
CA ASP A 82 -0.83 6.12 6.69
C ASP A 82 -1.43 6.86 7.89
N PHE A 83 -0.97 8.09 8.12
CA PHE A 83 -1.37 9.04 9.17
C PHE A 83 -1.00 8.65 10.59
N TYR A 84 -0.79 7.38 10.89
CA TYR A 84 -0.54 6.87 12.26
C TYR A 84 0.93 6.53 12.52
N THR A 85 1.68 6.13 11.49
CA THR A 85 3.03 5.61 11.69
C THR A 85 4.07 6.72 11.80
N ASP A 86 4.83 6.74 12.89
CA ASP A 86 6.04 7.55 13.01
C ASP A 86 7.26 6.69 12.65
N GLU A 87 7.75 6.85 11.44
CA GLU A 87 8.86 6.04 10.93
C GLU A 87 10.19 6.33 11.65
N ASN A 88 10.32 7.50 12.31
CA ASN A 88 11.51 7.77 13.14
C ASN A 88 11.56 6.89 14.40
N ILE A 89 10.40 6.38 14.85
CA ILE A 89 10.30 5.48 16.02
C ILE A 89 10.21 4.03 15.55
N VAL A 90 9.29 3.77 14.64
CA VAL A 90 8.91 2.42 14.23
C VAL A 90 10.01 1.73 13.42
N THR A 91 10.62 2.44 12.46
CA THR A 91 11.64 1.85 11.59
C THR A 91 12.87 1.37 12.34
N PRO A 92 13.48 2.14 13.29
CA PRO A 92 14.57 1.63 14.11
C PRO A 92 14.20 0.40 14.93
N ASN A 93 12.99 0.35 15.51
CA ASN A 93 12.52 -0.80 16.28
C ASN A 93 12.44 -2.07 15.41
N LEU A 94 11.90 -1.94 14.19
CA LEU A 94 11.82 -3.05 13.25
C LEU A 94 13.20 -3.51 12.77
N ILE A 95 14.11 -2.58 12.45
CA ILE A 95 15.49 -2.88 12.05
C ILE A 95 16.18 -3.69 13.14
N ASN A 96 16.12 -3.23 14.38
CA ASN A 96 16.74 -3.90 15.51
C ASN A 96 16.18 -5.32 15.70
N ALA A 97 14.85 -5.47 15.67
CA ALA A 97 14.22 -6.79 15.81
C ALA A 97 14.60 -7.77 14.68
N ILE A 98 14.73 -7.29 13.44
CA ILE A 98 15.16 -8.11 12.30
C ILE A 98 16.63 -8.51 12.44
N GLN A 99 17.50 -7.58 12.86
CA GLN A 99 18.93 -7.85 13.07
C GLN A 99 19.14 -8.84 14.22
N GLU A 100 18.42 -8.69 15.34
CA GLU A 100 18.48 -9.61 16.48
C GLU A 100 18.00 -11.03 16.11
N ALA A 101 16.98 -11.15 15.26
CA ALA A 101 16.52 -12.44 14.78
C ALA A 101 17.57 -13.18 13.93
N GLY A 102 18.38 -12.46 13.15
CA GLY A 102 19.54 -12.97 12.42
C GLY A 102 19.26 -14.01 11.33
N CYS A 103 18.00 -14.32 11.05
CA CYS A 103 17.60 -15.37 10.11
C CYS A 103 16.84 -14.85 8.87
N VAL A 104 16.51 -13.56 8.82
CA VAL A 104 15.71 -12.96 7.73
C VAL A 104 16.55 -12.81 6.47
N ALA A 105 16.17 -13.53 5.42
CA ALA A 105 16.85 -13.52 4.13
C ALA A 105 16.32 -12.44 3.16
N GLN A 106 15.15 -11.85 3.45
CA GLN A 106 14.56 -10.77 2.64
C GLN A 106 13.61 -9.92 3.47
N VAL A 107 13.75 -8.61 3.35
CA VAL A 107 12.79 -7.63 3.84
C VAL A 107 12.17 -6.91 2.64
N LEU A 108 10.91 -7.21 2.35
CA LEU A 108 10.11 -6.49 1.37
C LEU A 108 9.42 -5.32 2.05
N ARG A 109 9.70 -4.11 1.63
CA ARG A 109 9.07 -2.90 2.15
C ARG A 109 8.17 -2.26 1.08
N LEU A 110 6.89 -2.08 1.41
CA LEU A 110 6.01 -1.25 0.59
C LEU A 110 6.38 0.22 0.80
N ILE A 111 6.61 0.92 -0.28
CA ILE A 111 6.86 2.36 -0.29
C ILE A 111 5.98 3.04 -1.35
N SER A 112 5.79 4.35 -1.21
CA SER A 112 5.18 5.20 -2.22
C SER A 112 6.07 6.43 -2.38
N LEU A 113 7.06 6.36 -3.27
CA LEU A 113 8.10 7.36 -3.36
C LEU A 113 8.37 7.73 -4.82
N PRO A 114 8.08 8.98 -5.24
CA PRO A 114 8.53 9.47 -6.53
C PRO A 114 10.05 9.33 -6.68
N PRO A 115 10.54 8.90 -7.85
CA PRO A 115 11.98 8.74 -8.07
C PRO A 115 12.76 10.03 -7.77
N GLY A 116 13.78 9.93 -6.92
CA GLY A 116 14.65 11.04 -6.56
C GLY A 116 14.12 11.98 -5.47
N LEU A 117 12.91 11.78 -4.96
CA LEU A 117 12.38 12.57 -3.85
C LEU A 117 13.06 12.20 -2.53
N THR A 118 13.51 13.22 -1.79
CA THR A 118 14.18 13.10 -0.50
C THR A 118 13.49 13.98 0.55
N ALA A 119 13.71 13.70 1.84
CA ALA A 119 13.02 14.39 2.93
C ALA A 119 13.33 15.89 3.01
N ASP A 120 14.53 16.32 2.61
CA ASP A 120 14.95 17.72 2.60
C ASP A 120 14.27 18.56 1.51
N GLN A 121 13.61 17.92 0.54
CA GLN A 121 12.81 18.58 -0.49
C GLN A 121 11.36 18.82 -0.08
N LEU A 122 10.94 18.30 1.09
CA LEU A 122 9.59 18.41 1.59
C LEU A 122 9.47 19.43 2.71
N GLU A 123 8.39 20.21 2.67
CA GLU A 123 8.06 21.15 3.74
C GLU A 123 7.68 20.37 5.04
N PRO A 124 7.95 20.93 6.22
CA PRO A 124 7.70 20.23 7.51
C PRO A 124 6.25 19.82 7.73
N ASP A 125 5.27 20.59 7.26
CA ASP A 125 3.85 20.28 7.36
C ASP A 125 3.46 19.09 6.48
N ILE A 126 4.11 18.93 5.32
CA ILE A 126 3.95 17.78 4.44
C ILE A 126 4.53 16.52 5.10
N LEU A 127 5.76 16.59 5.63
CA LEU A 127 6.36 15.46 6.37
C LEU A 127 5.50 15.04 7.57
N ALA A 128 4.90 16.02 8.27
CA ALA A 128 4.05 15.76 9.43
C ALA A 128 2.74 15.01 9.08
N THR A 129 2.33 14.96 7.80
CA THR A 129 1.11 14.21 7.42
C THR A 129 1.24 12.70 7.62
N ARG A 130 2.47 12.17 7.60
CA ARG A 130 2.74 10.72 7.71
C ARG A 130 1.92 9.90 6.72
N CYS A 131 1.84 10.35 5.48
CA CYS A 131 1.07 9.70 4.42
C CYS A 131 1.95 9.42 3.19
N GLY A 132 1.81 8.24 2.58
CA GLY A 132 2.42 7.87 1.31
C GLY A 132 3.94 8.12 1.25
N ALA A 133 4.38 9.02 0.37
CA ALA A 133 5.80 9.36 0.21
C ALA A 133 6.45 9.86 1.51
N ASN A 134 5.69 10.55 2.37
CA ASN A 134 6.21 11.14 3.60
C ASN A 134 6.63 10.08 4.63
N LEU A 135 5.99 8.92 4.63
CA LEU A 135 6.47 7.75 5.36
C LEU A 135 7.73 7.19 4.69
N SER A 136 7.72 7.11 3.37
CA SER A 136 8.78 6.47 2.58
C SER A 136 10.09 7.23 2.61
N VAL A 137 10.07 8.57 2.55
CA VAL A 137 11.29 9.41 2.61
C VAL A 137 12.01 9.35 3.96
N VAL A 138 11.27 9.00 5.03
CA VAL A 138 11.85 8.80 6.37
C VAL A 138 12.36 7.36 6.52
N ALA A 139 11.53 6.38 6.17
CA ALA A 139 11.83 4.97 6.40
C ALA A 139 12.95 4.44 5.50
N LYS A 140 12.93 4.79 4.20
CA LYS A 140 13.86 4.21 3.22
C LYS A 140 15.33 4.45 3.56
N PRO A 141 15.80 5.66 3.87
CA PRO A 141 17.20 5.90 4.23
C PRO A 141 17.65 5.11 5.46
N LEU A 142 16.77 4.91 6.45
CA LEU A 142 17.08 4.12 7.65
C LEU A 142 17.28 2.64 7.30
N PHE A 143 16.40 2.09 6.47
CA PHE A 143 16.55 0.71 5.99
C PHE A 143 17.78 0.55 5.10
N ASP A 144 18.05 1.49 4.18
CA ASP A 144 19.23 1.44 3.30
C ASP A 144 20.56 1.45 4.10
N ALA A 145 20.59 2.19 5.22
CA ALA A 145 21.75 2.24 6.10
C ALA A 145 21.88 1.03 7.02
N SER A 146 20.85 0.19 7.15
CA SER A 146 20.80 -0.90 8.14
C SER A 146 21.61 -2.13 7.78
N GLY A 147 21.98 -2.30 6.51
CA GLY A 147 22.62 -3.52 5.99
C GLY A 147 21.70 -4.73 5.86
N LEU A 148 20.38 -4.57 6.06
CA LEU A 148 19.40 -5.63 5.87
C LEU A 148 19.21 -5.99 4.38
N PRO A 149 18.78 -7.22 4.06
CA PRO A 149 18.55 -7.67 2.69
C PRO A 149 17.25 -7.09 2.13
N MET A 150 17.29 -5.80 1.76
CA MET A 150 16.10 -5.01 1.37
C MET A 150 15.66 -5.29 -0.06
N THR A 151 14.34 -5.31 -0.23
CA THR A 151 13.63 -5.19 -1.51
C THR A 151 12.53 -4.14 -1.33
N TYR A 152 12.39 -3.22 -2.28
CA TYR A 152 11.33 -2.23 -2.23
C TYR A 152 10.27 -2.50 -3.29
N LEU A 153 9.01 -2.46 -2.88
CA LEU A 153 7.86 -2.43 -3.75
C LEU A 153 7.30 -1.01 -3.74
N ASN A 154 7.65 -0.23 -4.75
CA ASN A 154 7.33 1.19 -4.83
C ASN A 154 6.03 1.40 -5.61
N VAL A 155 5.00 1.90 -4.94
CA VAL A 155 3.66 2.16 -5.49
C VAL A 155 3.45 3.67 -5.53
N ALA A 156 4.16 4.35 -6.44
CA ALA A 156 3.98 5.78 -6.68
C ALA A 156 2.78 6.04 -7.61
N SER A 157 1.63 5.48 -7.26
CA SER A 157 0.37 5.55 -8.02
C SER A 157 -0.80 5.63 -7.06
N TRP A 158 -1.93 6.21 -7.50
CA TRP A 158 -3.16 6.11 -6.75
C TRP A 158 -3.70 4.69 -6.78
N LEU A 159 -4.05 4.18 -5.60
CA LEU A 159 -4.71 2.89 -5.51
C LEU A 159 -6.18 3.00 -5.90
N MET A 160 -6.64 2.08 -6.73
CA MET A 160 -8.00 2.12 -7.30
C MET A 160 -9.08 1.99 -6.23
N PHE A 161 -8.80 1.34 -5.09
CA PHE A 161 -9.76 1.25 -3.98
C PHE A 161 -10.15 2.61 -3.40
N ASN A 162 -9.37 3.67 -3.63
CA ASN A 162 -9.72 5.02 -3.23
C ASN A 162 -10.99 5.51 -3.94
N VAL A 163 -11.28 5.00 -5.15
CA VAL A 163 -12.49 5.38 -5.89
C VAL A 163 -13.75 4.98 -5.12
N PRO A 164 -14.00 3.71 -4.79
CA PRO A 164 -15.16 3.38 -3.98
C PRO A 164 -15.10 3.95 -2.57
N TRP A 165 -13.93 4.05 -1.97
CA TRP A 165 -13.79 4.53 -0.59
C TRP A 165 -14.23 5.99 -0.44
N PHE A 166 -13.72 6.88 -1.29
CA PHE A 166 -14.02 8.31 -1.18
C PHE A 166 -15.27 8.73 -1.95
N LEU A 167 -15.63 8.04 -3.04
CA LEU A 167 -16.53 8.58 -4.04
C LEU A 167 -17.82 7.77 -4.20
N ALA A 168 -17.88 6.50 -3.75
CA ALA A 168 -19.02 5.64 -4.04
C ALA A 168 -20.35 6.20 -3.54
N ALA A 169 -20.39 6.75 -2.32
CA ALA A 169 -21.63 7.26 -1.74
C ALA A 169 -22.23 8.43 -2.57
N GLU A 170 -21.39 9.38 -2.94
CA GLU A 170 -21.79 10.55 -3.72
C GLU A 170 -22.19 10.18 -5.15
N ILE A 171 -21.44 9.26 -5.78
CA ILE A 171 -21.78 8.76 -7.11
C ILE A 171 -23.11 8.02 -7.09
N LYS A 172 -23.31 7.14 -6.10
CA LYS A 172 -24.54 6.35 -5.95
C LYS A 172 -25.77 7.22 -5.73
N GLN A 173 -25.68 8.24 -4.88
CA GLN A 173 -26.81 9.06 -4.48
C GLN A 173 -27.11 10.20 -5.46
N HIS A 174 -26.08 10.79 -6.04
CA HIS A 174 -26.18 12.06 -6.75
C HIS A 174 -25.61 12.05 -8.17
N ARG A 175 -24.99 10.95 -8.62
CA ARG A 175 -24.31 10.85 -9.91
C ARG A 175 -23.24 11.95 -10.08
N ARG A 176 -22.55 12.29 -8.99
CA ARG A 176 -21.49 13.29 -8.96
C ARG A 176 -20.19 12.68 -8.46
N LEU A 177 -19.09 13.06 -9.06
CA LEU A 177 -17.74 12.85 -8.55
C LEU A 177 -17.31 14.16 -7.88
N ALA A 178 -17.38 14.22 -6.56
CA ALA A 178 -17.11 15.41 -5.78
C ALA A 178 -15.68 15.37 -5.22
N MET A 179 -14.80 16.21 -5.75
CA MET A 179 -13.41 16.35 -5.27
C MET A 179 -13.00 17.82 -5.31
N PRO A 180 -12.23 18.30 -4.29
CA PRO A 180 -11.74 19.67 -4.27
C PRO A 180 -10.87 19.99 -5.50
N GLN A 181 -11.01 21.18 -6.07
CA GLN A 181 -10.22 21.66 -7.21
C GLN A 181 -8.70 21.51 -6.98
N ALA A 182 -8.24 21.72 -5.74
CA ALA A 182 -6.84 21.59 -5.36
C ALA A 182 -6.26 20.15 -5.54
N THR A 183 -7.14 19.15 -5.71
CA THR A 183 -6.74 17.75 -5.93
C THR A 183 -6.71 17.35 -7.41
N HIS A 184 -7.09 18.25 -8.32
CA HIS A 184 -7.19 17.93 -9.73
C HIS A 184 -5.80 17.82 -10.36
N ALA A 185 -5.42 16.58 -10.64
CA ALA A 185 -4.22 16.23 -11.39
C ALA A 185 -4.45 14.91 -12.11
N SER A 186 -3.73 14.71 -13.21
CA SER A 186 -3.72 13.42 -13.89
C SER A 186 -2.82 12.44 -13.12
N ARG A 187 -3.33 11.25 -12.81
CA ARG A 187 -2.66 10.25 -11.96
C ARG A 187 -2.53 8.92 -12.65
N LEU A 188 -1.51 8.17 -12.27
CA LEU A 188 -1.43 6.74 -12.54
C LEU A 188 -2.29 5.99 -11.52
N TRP A 189 -3.08 5.03 -11.97
CA TRP A 189 -3.98 4.24 -11.14
C TRP A 189 -3.54 2.78 -11.12
N LEU A 190 -3.40 2.20 -9.94
CA LEU A 190 -2.96 0.82 -9.76
C LEU A 190 -3.94 0.07 -8.85
N SER A 191 -4.30 -1.15 -9.23
CA SER A 191 -5.14 -2.00 -8.38
C SER A 191 -4.35 -2.48 -7.16
N GLU A 192 -4.96 -2.38 -5.99
CA GLU A 192 -4.46 -2.95 -4.74
C GLU A 192 -4.26 -4.48 -4.83
N CYS A 193 -5.07 -5.15 -5.64
CA CYS A 193 -4.91 -6.57 -5.93
C CYS A 193 -3.65 -6.85 -6.75
N ASP A 194 -3.25 -5.94 -7.62
CA ASP A 194 -2.00 -6.06 -8.39
C ASP A 194 -0.79 -5.83 -7.49
N VAL A 195 -0.85 -4.84 -6.60
CA VAL A 195 0.21 -4.65 -5.58
C VAL A 195 0.40 -5.91 -4.74
N ALA A 196 -0.70 -6.49 -4.25
CA ALA A 196 -0.68 -7.72 -3.48
C ALA A 196 -0.16 -8.93 -4.29
N ALA A 197 -0.52 -9.03 -5.57
CA ALA A 197 -0.03 -10.09 -6.45
C ALA A 197 1.49 -9.98 -6.68
N ALA A 198 2.01 -8.77 -6.90
CA ALA A 198 3.45 -8.52 -7.04
C ALA A 198 4.19 -8.84 -5.73
N ALA A 199 3.69 -8.37 -4.58
CA ALA A 199 4.26 -8.68 -3.28
C ALA A 199 4.30 -10.20 -3.03
N ALA A 200 3.19 -10.90 -3.26
CA ALA A 200 3.11 -12.35 -3.09
C ALA A 200 4.09 -13.09 -4.02
N ARG A 201 4.25 -12.63 -5.27
CA ARG A 201 5.21 -13.21 -6.22
C ARG A 201 6.66 -13.06 -5.74
N ILE A 202 7.05 -11.88 -5.27
CA ILE A 202 8.37 -11.59 -4.72
C ILE A 202 8.64 -12.48 -3.49
N LEU A 203 7.69 -12.50 -2.55
CA LEU A 203 7.82 -13.28 -1.31
C LEU A 203 7.88 -14.79 -1.54
N ALA A 204 7.23 -15.29 -2.60
CA ALA A 204 7.25 -16.70 -2.96
C ALA A 204 8.48 -17.12 -3.78
N SER A 205 9.22 -16.17 -4.33
CA SER A 205 10.43 -16.43 -5.13
C SER A 205 11.67 -16.60 -4.26
N ASP A 206 12.81 -17.01 -4.86
CA ASP A 206 14.10 -16.95 -4.18
C ASP A 206 14.45 -15.50 -3.84
N ALA A 207 14.85 -15.26 -2.58
CA ALA A 207 15.24 -13.95 -2.09
C ALA A 207 16.38 -13.31 -2.91
N ALA A 208 17.34 -14.12 -3.36
CA ALA A 208 18.49 -13.65 -4.12
C ALA A 208 18.10 -12.98 -5.46
N LEU A 209 16.90 -13.27 -5.99
CA LEU A 209 16.41 -12.65 -7.22
C LEU A 209 15.87 -11.22 -7.00
N HIS A 210 15.63 -10.83 -5.75
CA HIS A 210 14.91 -9.60 -5.44
C HIS A 210 15.64 -8.67 -4.46
N VAL A 211 16.54 -9.21 -3.64
CA VAL A 211 17.33 -8.38 -2.70
C VAL A 211 18.18 -7.37 -3.47
N GLY A 212 18.14 -6.12 -3.01
CA GLY A 212 18.81 -4.98 -3.66
C GLY A 212 17.99 -4.34 -4.78
N HIS A 213 16.77 -4.83 -5.08
CA HIS A 213 15.92 -4.26 -6.13
C HIS A 213 14.83 -3.36 -5.55
N GLU A 214 14.50 -2.32 -6.31
CA GLU A 214 13.30 -1.50 -6.14
C GLU A 214 12.44 -1.65 -7.40
N TYR A 215 11.18 -2.10 -7.20
CA TYR A 215 10.20 -2.27 -8.27
C TYR A 215 9.20 -1.14 -8.21
N LEU A 216 9.31 -0.19 -9.15
CA LEU A 216 8.31 0.86 -9.32
C LEU A 216 7.10 0.29 -10.06
N LEU A 217 6.00 0.12 -9.34
CA LEU A 217 4.73 -0.36 -9.90
C LEU A 217 3.83 0.81 -10.27
N THR A 218 3.36 0.82 -11.51
CA THR A 218 2.43 1.82 -12.01
C THR A 218 1.28 1.19 -12.77
N GLY A 219 0.17 1.92 -12.90
CA GLY A 219 -0.83 1.62 -13.92
C GLY A 219 -0.31 1.96 -15.31
N THR A 220 -1.13 1.67 -16.32
CA THR A 220 -0.76 1.83 -17.74
C THR A 220 -1.09 3.20 -18.31
N GLU A 221 -1.96 3.95 -17.68
CA GLU A 221 -2.50 5.21 -18.19
C GLU A 221 -2.70 6.25 -17.09
N ARG A 222 -2.58 7.52 -17.49
CA ARG A 222 -2.86 8.65 -16.62
C ARG A 222 -4.29 9.13 -16.84
N ILE A 223 -5.05 9.21 -15.75
CA ILE A 223 -6.46 9.59 -15.77
C ILE A 223 -6.68 10.64 -14.68
N ASP A 224 -7.29 11.75 -15.02
CA ASP A 224 -7.76 12.78 -14.07
C ASP A 224 -9.19 12.48 -13.60
N PHE A 225 -9.69 13.30 -12.67
CA PHE A 225 -11.05 13.10 -12.13
C PHE A 225 -12.17 13.39 -13.14
N THR A 226 -11.93 14.21 -14.16
CA THR A 226 -12.92 14.44 -15.23
C THR A 226 -13.04 13.17 -16.08
N GLN A 227 -11.93 12.63 -16.51
CA GLN A 227 -11.88 11.37 -17.26
C GLN A 227 -12.40 10.19 -16.42
N LEU A 228 -12.14 10.18 -15.10
CA LEU A 228 -12.70 9.18 -14.19
C LEU A 228 -14.24 9.28 -14.13
N ALA A 229 -14.81 10.50 -14.08
CA ALA A 229 -16.25 10.70 -14.09
C ALA A 229 -16.87 10.20 -15.41
N GLU A 230 -16.24 10.45 -16.56
CA GLU A 230 -16.65 9.93 -17.85
C GLU A 230 -16.66 8.39 -17.87
N LEU A 231 -15.56 7.77 -17.43
CA LEU A 231 -15.46 6.31 -17.33
C LEU A 231 -16.52 5.70 -16.41
N LEU A 232 -16.78 6.33 -15.26
CA LEU A 232 -17.84 5.92 -14.34
C LEU A 232 -19.21 6.03 -15.01
N GLY A 233 -19.48 7.11 -15.73
CA GLY A 233 -20.71 7.30 -16.49
C GLY A 233 -20.95 6.19 -17.51
N GLU A 234 -19.91 5.81 -18.27
CA GLU A 234 -19.97 4.68 -19.21
C GLU A 234 -20.26 3.35 -18.52
N VAL A 235 -19.58 3.08 -17.37
CA VAL A 235 -19.73 1.82 -16.64
C VAL A 235 -21.09 1.72 -15.97
N ILE A 236 -21.61 2.80 -15.43
CA ILE A 236 -22.92 2.86 -14.76
C ILE A 236 -24.06 2.83 -15.80
N GLY A 237 -23.86 3.47 -16.96
CA GLY A 237 -24.86 3.69 -17.99
C GLY A 237 -25.66 4.98 -17.79
N GLU A 238 -25.20 5.89 -16.94
CA GLU A 238 -25.78 7.19 -16.62
C GLU A 238 -24.67 8.24 -16.48
N PRO A 239 -24.86 9.48 -16.92
CA PRO A 239 -23.83 10.51 -16.77
C PRO A 239 -23.41 10.73 -15.33
N VAL A 240 -22.09 10.79 -15.09
CA VAL A 240 -21.51 11.22 -13.80
C VAL A 240 -20.79 12.54 -14.04
N THR A 241 -21.10 13.54 -13.22
CA THR A 241 -20.55 14.90 -13.37
C THR A 241 -19.46 15.15 -12.33
N MET A 242 -18.29 15.59 -12.78
CA MET A 242 -17.26 16.11 -11.88
C MET A 242 -17.69 17.45 -11.28
N VAL A 243 -17.58 17.61 -9.96
CA VAL A 243 -17.90 18.84 -9.22
C VAL A 243 -16.79 19.22 -8.24
N ASP A 244 -16.53 20.52 -8.11
CA ASP A 244 -15.63 21.08 -7.09
C ASP A 244 -16.39 21.19 -5.76
N ASP A 245 -16.29 20.15 -4.94
CA ASP A 245 -16.96 20.08 -3.64
C ASP A 245 -16.10 19.23 -2.69
N ASP A 246 -15.71 19.77 -1.55
CA ASP A 246 -14.88 19.08 -0.55
C ASP A 246 -15.70 18.36 0.53
N GLN A 247 -17.00 18.63 0.62
CA GLN A 247 -17.85 18.15 1.71
C GLN A 247 -17.95 16.62 1.76
N PRO A 248 -18.13 15.88 0.66
CA PRO A 248 -18.13 14.43 0.68
C PRO A 248 -16.80 13.83 1.15
N LEU A 249 -15.67 14.38 0.69
CA LEU A 249 -14.35 13.95 1.13
C LEU A 249 -14.11 14.23 2.62
N ARG A 250 -14.52 15.42 3.09
CA ARG A 250 -14.48 15.81 4.50
C ARG A 250 -15.30 14.85 5.37
N THR A 251 -16.48 14.48 4.90
CA THR A 251 -17.35 13.51 5.59
C THR A 251 -16.70 12.12 5.65
N ALA A 252 -16.08 11.67 4.56
CA ALA A 252 -15.45 10.36 4.49
C ALA A 252 -14.18 10.24 5.34
N THR A 253 -13.41 11.34 5.48
CA THR A 253 -12.09 11.33 6.14
C THR A 253 -12.09 11.91 7.56
N GLY A 254 -13.12 12.69 7.92
CA GLY A 254 -13.25 13.26 9.25
C GLY A 254 -12.04 14.09 9.67
N GLU A 255 -11.45 13.78 10.83
CA GLU A 255 -10.29 14.50 11.39
C GLU A 255 -9.04 14.42 10.51
N ALA A 256 -8.92 13.42 9.64
CA ALA A 256 -7.80 13.30 8.72
C ALA A 256 -7.90 14.21 7.49
N PHE A 257 -9.02 14.96 7.31
CA PHE A 257 -9.26 15.77 6.12
C PHE A 257 -8.13 16.77 5.85
N ASP A 258 -7.75 17.57 6.85
CA ASP A 258 -6.74 18.62 6.68
C ASP A 258 -5.34 18.03 6.40
N LEU A 259 -5.00 16.90 7.01
CA LEU A 259 -3.77 16.15 6.70
C LEU A 259 -3.78 15.63 5.27
N LEU A 260 -4.93 15.08 4.83
CA LEU A 260 -5.09 14.58 3.47
C LEU A 260 -5.00 15.71 2.44
N MET A 261 -5.61 16.87 2.69
CA MET A 261 -5.50 18.03 1.82
C MET A 261 -4.08 18.59 1.74
N THR A 262 -3.33 18.54 2.83
CA THR A 262 -1.91 18.89 2.85
C THR A 262 -1.10 17.91 2.00
N TYR A 263 -1.37 16.61 2.13
CA TYR A 263 -0.75 15.59 1.30
C TYR A 263 -1.09 15.76 -0.20
N PHE A 264 -2.33 16.08 -0.55
CA PHE A 264 -2.72 16.30 -1.95
C PHE A 264 -2.00 17.48 -2.61
N ARG A 265 -1.70 18.56 -1.87
CA ARG A 265 -0.87 19.66 -2.40
C ARG A 265 0.51 19.20 -2.82
N HIS A 266 1.11 18.29 -2.06
CA HIS A 266 2.36 17.65 -2.38
C HIS A 266 2.20 16.66 -3.55
N GLU A 267 1.25 15.76 -3.47
CA GLU A 267 1.05 14.71 -4.46
C GLU A 267 0.75 15.29 -5.86
N THR A 268 -0.09 16.31 -5.95
CA THR A 268 -0.39 16.98 -7.23
C THR A 268 0.80 17.69 -7.85
N ARG A 269 1.88 17.95 -7.12
CA ARG A 269 3.12 18.55 -7.61
C ARG A 269 4.16 17.48 -7.98
N ASP A 270 4.40 16.55 -7.06
CA ASP A 270 5.61 15.72 -7.10
C ASP A 270 5.37 14.33 -7.74
N TYR A 271 4.09 13.96 -8.01
CA TYR A 271 3.76 12.68 -8.66
C TYR A 271 3.44 12.82 -10.17
N LEU A 272 3.56 14.02 -10.75
CA LEU A 272 3.17 14.25 -12.14
C LEU A 272 4.09 13.55 -13.14
N ASP A 273 5.38 13.48 -12.84
CA ASP A 273 6.42 13.01 -13.76
C ASP A 273 6.83 11.54 -13.54
N ILE A 274 6.07 10.79 -12.72
CA ILE A 274 6.34 9.37 -12.51
C ILE A 274 6.16 8.62 -13.85
N PRO A 275 7.19 7.90 -14.33
CA PRO A 275 7.10 7.18 -15.60
C PRO A 275 6.14 5.97 -15.48
N VAL A 276 5.45 5.63 -16.56
CA VAL A 276 4.80 4.33 -16.69
C VAL A 276 5.87 3.26 -16.83
N THR A 277 5.75 2.19 -16.04
CA THR A 277 6.70 1.07 -16.01
C THR A 277 6.04 -0.25 -16.38
N ASP A 278 6.84 -1.22 -16.82
CA ASP A 278 6.43 -2.59 -17.08
C ASP A 278 6.80 -3.56 -15.93
N SER A 279 7.29 -3.03 -14.81
CA SER A 279 7.76 -3.80 -13.66
C SER A 279 6.73 -4.81 -13.16
N PHE A 280 5.45 -4.44 -13.12
CA PHE A 280 4.39 -5.36 -12.76
C PHE A 280 4.26 -6.54 -13.73
N ALA A 281 4.28 -6.26 -15.03
CA ALA A 281 4.19 -7.29 -16.07
C ALA A 281 5.41 -8.23 -16.05
N GLN A 282 6.59 -7.70 -15.83
CA GLN A 282 7.83 -8.48 -15.67
C GLN A 282 7.76 -9.42 -14.45
N LEU A 283 7.24 -8.94 -13.32
CA LEU A 283 7.10 -9.74 -12.09
C LEU A 283 6.04 -10.83 -12.21
N THR A 284 4.90 -10.53 -12.86
CA THR A 284 3.69 -11.35 -12.77
C THR A 284 3.34 -12.09 -14.07
N GLY A 285 3.95 -11.72 -15.20
CA GLY A 285 3.66 -12.29 -16.52
C GLY A 285 2.37 -11.79 -17.16
N ARG A 286 1.71 -10.77 -16.60
CA ARG A 286 0.50 -10.14 -17.15
C ARG A 286 0.53 -8.63 -16.97
N PRO A 287 -0.21 -7.85 -17.76
CA PRO A 287 -0.36 -6.42 -17.54
C PRO A 287 -1.10 -6.13 -16.21
N PRO A 288 -0.93 -4.94 -15.61
CA PRO A 288 -1.76 -4.50 -14.50
C PRO A 288 -3.22 -4.33 -14.95
N MET A 289 -4.14 -4.39 -14.00
CA MET A 289 -5.56 -4.17 -14.24
C MET A 289 -5.80 -2.74 -14.74
N ALA A 290 -6.56 -2.58 -15.82
CA ALA A 290 -7.00 -1.25 -16.26
C ALA A 290 -8.04 -0.67 -15.30
N LEU A 291 -8.05 0.66 -15.13
CA LEU A 291 -9.03 1.32 -14.26
C LEU A 291 -10.48 1.03 -14.70
N ARG A 292 -10.74 0.98 -16.01
CA ARG A 292 -12.03 0.60 -16.56
C ARG A 292 -12.50 -0.78 -16.08
N ASP A 293 -11.63 -1.76 -16.13
CA ASP A 293 -11.95 -3.15 -15.71
C ASP A 293 -12.21 -3.21 -14.20
N TYR A 294 -11.45 -2.45 -13.41
CA TYR A 294 -11.69 -2.30 -11.98
C TYR A 294 -13.09 -1.72 -11.70
N LEU A 295 -13.47 -0.65 -12.40
CA LEU A 295 -14.78 -0.03 -12.23
C LEU A 295 -15.92 -0.98 -12.66
N ILE A 296 -15.75 -1.74 -13.72
CA ILE A 296 -16.71 -2.78 -14.15
C ILE A 296 -16.87 -3.84 -13.06
N ALA A 297 -15.78 -4.36 -12.53
CA ALA A 297 -15.80 -5.40 -11.48
C ALA A 297 -16.46 -4.90 -10.18
N ASN A 298 -16.39 -3.60 -9.89
CA ASN A 298 -16.93 -2.96 -8.69
C ASN A 298 -18.21 -2.14 -8.95
N ARG A 299 -18.84 -2.31 -10.12
CA ARG A 299 -19.99 -1.48 -10.56
C ARG A 299 -21.11 -1.38 -9.51
N THR A 300 -21.38 -2.44 -8.79
CA THR A 300 -22.45 -2.49 -7.77
C THR A 300 -22.23 -1.52 -6.60
N LEU A 301 -21.02 -1.04 -6.40
CA LEU A 301 -20.72 -0.03 -5.37
C LEU A 301 -21.21 1.37 -5.77
N PHE A 302 -21.42 1.61 -7.06
CA PHE A 302 -21.74 2.92 -7.62
C PHE A 302 -23.21 3.08 -8.08
N ILE A 303 -24.01 2.01 -8.05
CA ILE A 303 -25.43 1.99 -8.47
C ILE A 303 -26.37 1.75 -7.31
#